data_32671d9fa7b6f97cd9f7ab6f168840d3
#
_entry.id   32671d9fa7b6f97cd9f7ab6f168840d3
#
_cell.length_a   1.000
_cell.length_b   1.000
_cell.length_c   1.000
_cell.angle_alpha   90.00
_cell.angle_beta   90.00
_cell.angle_gamma   90.00
#
_symmetry.space_group_name_H-M   'P 1'
#
loop_
_entity.id
_entity.type
_entity.pdbx_description
1 polymer ?
#
loop_
_entity_poly.entity_id
_entity_poly.type
_entity_poly.pdbx_seq_one_letter_code
_entity_poly.pdbx_strand_id
1 'polypeptide(L)'
;MSPPNNNAELTRRALLPAGLRDVLPPDAAHEAATIESLIRCFETHGYERIKPPLVEFEDSLFSGPGAAMTESTFRLMDPISRRMMGLRADVTVQVARIAATRLGHVPRPLRLCYGGEVLRVTPGQLNPERQLVQVGAELVGADTIEADTEVILLALDALRAVGTPRMSVDITAPRLVPELLKSFDLDETRAESLRTAIDRKDTAGVERHGGQAAETLTALMAAAGEHEDGARHLGELSLPRSVQDIVDRLIAVAARVAAEEPKLSVTIDPVENRGFEYYTGLGFSLFSRGVRGELGRGGRYQVDGLDSEGSCGLTLYMETVIRAIAEPTPRERLFLPSGTSRTMAAALRDQGWITVAGLDPSVAADADAGRLGCTHVLRDGSPVPLAPEPPTQKS
;
A
#
# COMPACT_ATOMS: atom_id res chain seq x y z
N MET A 1 -48.17 3.63 -26.53
CA MET A 1 -47.29 3.38 -25.37
C MET A 1 -45.90 3.06 -25.91
N SER A 2 -44.96 3.98 -25.75
CA SER A 2 -43.55 3.76 -26.12
C SER A 2 -42.98 2.62 -25.25
N PRO A 3 -42.14 1.72 -25.79
CA PRO A 3 -41.53 0.66 -25.00
C PRO A 3 -40.69 1.30 -23.86
N PRO A 4 -40.66 0.67 -22.67
CA PRO A 4 -39.87 1.20 -21.57
C PRO A 4 -38.42 1.33 -22.01
N ASN A 5 -37.81 2.46 -21.66
CA ASN A 5 -36.44 2.79 -22.00
C ASN A 5 -35.50 1.80 -21.27
N ASN A 6 -35.20 0.67 -21.97
CA ASN A 6 -34.41 -0.47 -21.44
C ASN A 6 -33.04 -0.03 -20.93
N ASN A 7 -32.51 1.08 -21.45
CA ASN A 7 -31.21 1.64 -21.04
C ASN A 7 -31.23 2.22 -19.61
N ALA A 8 -32.32 2.88 -19.21
CA ALA A 8 -32.43 3.46 -17.85
C ALA A 8 -32.55 2.38 -16.77
N GLU A 9 -33.20 1.27 -17.08
CA GLU A 9 -33.33 0.12 -16.17
C GLU A 9 -32.01 -0.66 -16.07
N LEU A 10 -31.31 -0.87 -17.18
CA LEU A 10 -29.96 -1.44 -17.19
C LEU A 10 -28.99 -0.57 -16.39
N THR A 11 -29.01 0.75 -16.56
CA THR A 11 -28.18 1.69 -15.81
C THR A 11 -28.44 1.61 -14.31
N ARG A 12 -29.71 1.49 -13.88
CA ARG A 12 -30.03 1.33 -12.45
C ARG A 12 -29.53 0.02 -11.86
N ARG A 13 -29.59 -1.08 -12.62
CA ARG A 13 -29.10 -2.40 -12.19
C ARG A 13 -27.58 -2.49 -12.16
N ALA A 14 -26.88 -1.62 -12.90
CA ALA A 14 -25.44 -1.54 -12.97
C ALA A 14 -24.81 -0.61 -11.90
N LEU A 15 -25.63 0.04 -11.04
CA LEU A 15 -25.10 0.89 -9.97
C LEU A 15 -24.37 0.05 -8.92
N LEU A 16 -23.12 0.40 -8.67
CA LEU A 16 -22.33 -0.15 -7.59
C LEU A 16 -22.54 0.67 -6.29
N PRO A 17 -22.32 0.07 -5.13
CA PRO A 17 -22.29 0.82 -3.87
C PRO A 17 -21.22 1.93 -3.92
N ALA A 18 -21.46 3.03 -3.22
CA ALA A 18 -20.51 4.15 -3.15
C ALA A 18 -19.14 3.67 -2.67
N GLY A 19 -18.08 4.09 -3.35
CA GLY A 19 -16.70 3.72 -3.06
C GLY A 19 -16.28 2.34 -3.58
N LEU A 20 -17.13 1.67 -4.38
CA LEU A 20 -16.77 0.48 -5.15
C LEU A 20 -16.83 0.80 -6.63
N ARG A 21 -15.91 0.23 -7.41
CA ARG A 21 -15.83 0.43 -8.87
C ARG A 21 -15.37 -0.83 -9.59
N ASP A 22 -15.72 -0.93 -10.86
CA ASP A 22 -15.10 -1.88 -11.77
C ASP A 22 -13.76 -1.31 -12.25
N VAL A 23 -12.70 -2.12 -12.22
CA VAL A 23 -11.43 -1.79 -12.86
C VAL A 23 -11.44 -2.42 -14.25
N LEU A 24 -11.44 -1.59 -15.29
CA LEU A 24 -11.61 -2.02 -16.68
C LEU A 24 -10.25 -2.10 -17.41
N PRO A 25 -10.18 -2.74 -18.59
CA PRO A 25 -8.99 -2.67 -19.45
C PRO A 25 -8.71 -1.22 -19.91
N PRO A 26 -7.43 -0.78 -19.97
CA PRO A 26 -6.21 -1.56 -19.69
C PRO A 26 -5.80 -1.63 -18.22
N ASP A 27 -6.43 -0.86 -17.33
CA ASP A 27 -6.00 -0.62 -15.95
C ASP A 27 -5.94 -1.91 -15.13
N ALA A 28 -6.92 -2.80 -15.31
CA ALA A 28 -6.94 -4.08 -14.59
C ALA A 28 -5.71 -4.95 -14.90
N ALA A 29 -5.26 -4.96 -16.15
CA ALA A 29 -4.06 -5.69 -16.53
C ALA A 29 -2.79 -5.02 -16.01
N HIS A 30 -2.76 -3.68 -15.97
CA HIS A 30 -1.66 -2.89 -15.45
C HIS A 30 -1.50 -3.10 -13.94
N GLU A 31 -2.59 -3.03 -13.20
CA GLU A 31 -2.61 -3.29 -11.75
C GLU A 31 -2.10 -4.70 -11.44
N ALA A 32 -2.64 -5.73 -12.12
CA ALA A 32 -2.23 -7.11 -11.90
C ALA A 32 -0.72 -7.33 -12.18
N ALA A 33 -0.19 -6.75 -13.27
CA ALA A 33 1.22 -6.84 -13.61
C ALA A 33 2.11 -6.13 -12.58
N THR A 34 1.66 -4.97 -12.08
CA THR A 34 2.36 -4.21 -11.04
C THR A 34 2.41 -4.99 -9.74
N ILE A 35 1.29 -5.56 -9.29
CA ILE A 35 1.23 -6.42 -8.08
C ILE A 35 2.23 -7.57 -8.19
N GLU A 36 2.22 -8.31 -9.30
CA GLU A 36 3.14 -9.45 -9.47
C GLU A 36 4.61 -9.01 -9.55
N SER A 37 4.91 -7.81 -10.04
CA SER A 37 6.27 -7.26 -10.04
C SER A 37 6.75 -6.92 -8.63
N LEU A 38 5.89 -6.33 -7.80
CA LEU A 38 6.18 -6.04 -6.40
C LEU A 38 6.41 -7.33 -5.60
N ILE A 39 5.52 -8.32 -5.75
CA ILE A 39 5.63 -9.62 -5.08
C ILE A 39 6.93 -10.32 -5.49
N ARG A 40 7.26 -10.34 -6.78
CA ARG A 40 8.50 -10.93 -7.28
C ARG A 40 9.73 -10.25 -6.67
N CYS A 41 9.70 -8.94 -6.50
CA CYS A 41 10.77 -8.23 -5.80
C CYS A 41 10.91 -8.75 -4.36
N PHE A 42 9.83 -8.86 -3.60
CA PHE A 42 9.87 -9.41 -2.24
C PHE A 42 10.40 -10.85 -2.21
N GLU A 43 9.96 -11.72 -3.14
CA GLU A 43 10.42 -13.10 -3.25
C GLU A 43 11.93 -13.18 -3.52
N THR A 44 12.50 -12.27 -4.32
CA THR A 44 13.96 -12.22 -4.54
C THR A 44 14.77 -11.80 -3.31
N HIS A 45 14.12 -11.16 -2.33
CA HIS A 45 14.68 -10.84 -1.01
C HIS A 45 14.40 -11.92 0.05
N GLY A 46 13.88 -13.08 -0.37
CA GLY A 46 13.63 -14.21 0.50
C GLY A 46 12.30 -14.16 1.27
N TYR A 47 11.37 -13.32 0.87
CA TYR A 47 10.02 -13.28 1.45
C TYR A 47 9.13 -14.32 0.77
N GLU A 48 8.50 -15.17 1.56
CA GLU A 48 7.61 -16.22 1.08
C GLU A 48 6.17 -15.72 0.97
N ARG A 49 5.54 -15.95 -0.19
CA ARG A 49 4.19 -15.48 -0.46
C ARG A 49 3.15 -16.29 0.32
N ILE A 50 2.27 -15.60 1.02
CA ILE A 50 1.08 -16.17 1.67
C ILE A 50 -0.20 -15.57 1.08
N LYS A 51 -1.30 -16.29 1.23
CA LYS A 51 -2.63 -15.86 0.75
C LYS A 51 -3.69 -16.13 1.83
N PRO A 52 -3.91 -15.19 2.75
CA PRO A 52 -4.99 -15.30 3.73
C PRO A 52 -6.38 -15.22 3.06
N PRO A 53 -7.44 -15.78 3.65
CA PRO A 53 -8.80 -15.64 3.14
C PRO A 53 -9.30 -14.18 3.29
N LEU A 54 -10.24 -13.77 2.44
CA LEU A 54 -10.84 -12.43 2.51
C LEU A 54 -11.72 -12.25 3.76
N VAL A 55 -12.30 -13.33 4.25
CA VAL A 55 -13.25 -13.36 5.36
C VAL A 55 -12.73 -14.25 6.47
N GLU A 56 -12.75 -13.76 7.70
CA GLU A 56 -12.41 -14.53 8.92
C GLU A 56 -13.44 -14.26 10.03
N PHE A 57 -13.44 -15.09 11.06
CA PHE A 57 -14.22 -14.79 12.27
C PHE A 57 -13.68 -13.56 12.98
N GLU A 58 -14.59 -12.76 13.56
CA GLU A 58 -14.25 -11.52 14.28
C GLU A 58 -13.21 -11.75 15.38
N ASP A 59 -13.32 -12.86 16.13
CA ASP A 59 -12.38 -13.22 17.19
C ASP A 59 -10.92 -13.27 16.68
N SER A 60 -10.73 -13.63 15.41
CA SER A 60 -9.41 -13.68 14.77
C SER A 60 -8.98 -12.33 14.21
N LEU A 61 -9.93 -11.61 13.58
CA LEU A 61 -9.62 -10.33 12.91
C LEU A 61 -9.39 -9.19 13.88
N PHE A 62 -9.99 -9.23 15.07
CA PHE A 62 -9.93 -8.13 16.06
C PHE A 62 -8.97 -8.44 17.20
N SER A 63 -8.15 -9.48 17.11
CA SER A 63 -7.06 -9.74 18.04
C SER A 63 -5.84 -8.84 17.71
N GLY A 64 -5.09 -8.47 18.74
CA GLY A 64 -3.86 -7.68 18.60
C GLY A 64 -4.02 -6.40 17.79
N PRO A 65 -3.21 -6.20 16.74
CA PRO A 65 -3.30 -5.02 15.87
C PRO A 65 -4.69 -4.82 15.23
N GLY A 66 -5.49 -5.91 15.12
CA GLY A 66 -6.82 -5.90 14.55
C GLY A 66 -7.88 -5.16 15.37
N ALA A 67 -7.64 -4.94 16.66
CA ALA A 67 -8.57 -4.21 17.51
C ALA A 67 -8.85 -2.79 16.99
N ALA A 68 -7.85 -2.13 16.43
CA ALA A 68 -7.98 -0.81 15.82
C ALA A 68 -8.83 -0.80 14.53
N MET A 69 -9.06 -1.97 13.89
CA MET A 69 -9.80 -2.10 12.64
C MET A 69 -11.29 -2.41 12.85
N THR A 70 -11.75 -2.57 14.08
CA THR A 70 -13.12 -3.01 14.43
C THR A 70 -14.21 -2.14 13.80
N GLU A 71 -14.06 -0.81 13.82
CA GLU A 71 -15.03 0.13 13.26
C GLU A 71 -14.94 0.24 11.72
N SER A 72 -13.80 -0.12 11.15
CA SER A 72 -13.54 -0.06 9.70
C SER A 72 -13.93 -1.34 8.97
N THR A 73 -14.34 -2.40 9.68
CA THR A 73 -14.57 -3.73 9.13
C THR A 73 -16.03 -3.99 8.80
N PHE A 74 -16.32 -4.43 7.57
CA PHE A 74 -17.63 -4.97 7.20
C PHE A 74 -17.86 -6.29 7.90
N ARG A 75 -19.04 -6.43 8.51
CA ARG A 75 -19.44 -7.59 9.29
C ARG A 75 -20.57 -8.35 8.63
N LEU A 76 -20.53 -9.68 8.73
CA LEU A 76 -21.58 -10.56 8.24
C LEU A 76 -21.70 -11.78 9.15
N MET A 77 -22.89 -12.35 9.25
CA MET A 77 -23.10 -13.58 9.98
C MET A 77 -22.92 -14.78 9.06
N ASP A 78 -22.07 -15.74 9.46
CA ASP A 78 -21.98 -17.03 8.78
C ASP A 78 -23.30 -17.81 8.93
N PRO A 79 -24.01 -18.12 7.83
CA PRO A 79 -25.28 -18.83 7.89
C PRO A 79 -25.13 -20.28 8.41
N ILE A 80 -23.95 -20.86 8.35
CA ILE A 80 -23.68 -22.24 8.78
C ILE A 80 -23.37 -22.29 10.26
N SER A 81 -22.34 -21.59 10.72
CA SER A 81 -21.91 -21.62 12.12
C SER A 81 -22.65 -20.63 13.02
N ARG A 82 -23.38 -19.68 12.44
CA ARG A 82 -24.05 -18.54 13.11
C ARG A 82 -23.11 -17.63 13.90
N ARG A 83 -21.81 -17.70 13.59
CA ARG A 83 -20.80 -16.81 14.16
C ARG A 83 -20.62 -15.55 13.29
N MET A 84 -20.23 -14.46 13.93
CA MET A 84 -19.89 -13.24 13.21
C MET A 84 -18.55 -13.36 12.53
N MET A 85 -18.50 -12.89 11.29
CA MET A 85 -17.31 -12.80 10.46
C MET A 85 -17.10 -11.35 10.02
N GLY A 86 -15.87 -11.00 9.68
CA GLY A 86 -15.53 -9.73 9.07
C GLY A 86 -14.82 -9.92 7.73
N LEU A 87 -14.99 -8.94 6.83
CA LEU A 87 -14.14 -8.79 5.66
C LEU A 87 -12.89 -8.00 6.10
N ARG A 88 -11.71 -8.50 5.78
CA ARG A 88 -10.47 -7.85 6.23
C ARG A 88 -10.38 -6.41 5.76
N ALA A 89 -10.07 -5.50 6.68
CA ALA A 89 -9.76 -4.09 6.42
C ALA A 89 -8.25 -3.85 6.26
N ASP A 90 -7.43 -4.83 6.68
CA ASP A 90 -5.97 -4.86 6.58
C ASP A 90 -5.45 -6.30 6.55
N VAL A 91 -4.38 -6.57 5.79
CA VAL A 91 -3.81 -7.92 5.65
C VAL A 91 -2.81 -8.24 6.77
N THR A 92 -2.10 -7.25 7.32
CA THR A 92 -1.07 -7.41 8.37
C THR A 92 -1.57 -8.23 9.56
N VAL A 93 -2.81 -7.97 10.01
CA VAL A 93 -3.44 -8.71 11.13
C VAL A 93 -3.51 -10.22 10.84
N GLN A 94 -3.87 -10.59 9.61
CA GLN A 94 -3.94 -11.98 9.21
C GLN A 94 -2.55 -12.63 9.10
N VAL A 95 -1.53 -11.86 8.66
CA VAL A 95 -0.14 -12.33 8.64
C VAL A 95 0.35 -12.60 10.06
N ALA A 96 0.09 -11.69 11.00
CA ALA A 96 0.41 -11.87 12.42
C ALA A 96 -0.22 -13.15 12.97
N ARG A 97 -1.50 -13.38 12.74
CA ARG A 97 -2.19 -14.62 13.14
C ARG A 97 -1.56 -15.86 12.50
N ILE A 98 -1.24 -15.84 11.21
CA ILE A 98 -0.60 -16.96 10.50
C ILE A 98 0.77 -17.27 11.12
N ALA A 99 1.59 -16.23 11.36
CA ALA A 99 2.90 -16.37 12.00
C ALA A 99 2.79 -17.02 13.39
N ALA A 100 1.81 -16.56 14.21
CA ALA A 100 1.59 -17.07 15.55
C ALA A 100 1.03 -18.51 15.58
N THR A 101 0.16 -18.88 14.63
CA THR A 101 -0.58 -20.14 14.70
C THR A 101 -0.06 -21.19 13.72
N ARG A 102 -0.04 -20.89 12.42
CA ARG A 102 0.29 -21.86 11.37
C ARG A 102 1.80 -22.04 11.22
N LEU A 103 2.55 -20.96 11.42
CA LEU A 103 4.01 -20.93 11.27
C LEU A 103 4.75 -20.75 12.61
N GLY A 104 4.07 -20.98 13.74
CA GLY A 104 4.65 -20.87 15.07
C GLY A 104 5.84 -21.82 15.31
N HIS A 105 5.91 -22.92 14.57
CA HIS A 105 6.98 -23.91 14.63
C HIS A 105 8.17 -23.62 13.68
N VAL A 106 8.03 -22.63 12.81
CA VAL A 106 9.06 -22.29 11.82
C VAL A 106 10.12 -21.39 12.49
N PRO A 107 11.42 -21.59 12.22
CA PRO A 107 12.48 -20.74 12.77
C PRO A 107 12.30 -19.25 12.46
N ARG A 108 12.72 -18.39 13.40
CA ARG A 108 12.70 -16.93 13.26
C ARG A 108 14.06 -16.43 12.73
N PRO A 109 14.07 -15.28 11.99
CA PRO A 109 12.92 -14.48 11.61
C PRO A 109 12.15 -15.07 10.41
N LEU A 110 10.82 -14.93 10.42
CA LEU A 110 9.98 -15.22 9.24
C LEU A 110 9.95 -14.02 8.30
N ARG A 111 10.05 -14.27 7.00
CA ARG A 111 9.87 -13.30 5.94
C ARG A 111 8.67 -13.69 5.10
N LEU A 112 7.57 -12.95 5.21
CA LEU A 112 6.31 -13.25 4.54
C LEU A 112 5.89 -12.07 3.66
N CYS A 113 5.34 -12.34 2.47
CA CYS A 113 4.77 -11.30 1.63
C CYS A 113 3.36 -11.67 1.15
N TYR A 114 2.61 -10.66 0.75
CA TYR A 114 1.23 -10.83 0.32
C TYR A 114 0.82 -9.79 -0.71
N GLY A 115 -0.21 -10.12 -1.49
CA GLY A 115 -0.99 -9.18 -2.30
C GLY A 115 -2.46 -9.54 -2.19
N GLY A 116 -3.33 -8.56 -1.96
CA GLY A 116 -4.75 -8.85 -1.83
C GLY A 116 -5.62 -7.64 -1.54
N GLU A 117 -6.89 -7.82 -1.82
CA GLU A 117 -7.92 -6.80 -1.60
C GLU A 117 -8.29 -6.68 -0.13
N VAL A 118 -8.61 -5.47 0.28
CA VAL A 118 -9.17 -5.12 1.58
C VAL A 118 -10.41 -4.24 1.39
N LEU A 119 -11.36 -4.32 2.32
CA LEU A 119 -12.57 -3.50 2.29
C LEU A 119 -12.71 -2.72 3.58
N ARG A 120 -13.00 -1.42 3.44
CA ARG A 120 -13.23 -0.52 4.58
C ARG A 120 -14.65 0.02 4.55
N VAL A 121 -15.29 0.08 5.71
CA VAL A 121 -16.64 0.65 5.86
C VAL A 121 -16.63 2.14 5.51
N THR A 122 -15.63 2.85 6.00
CA THR A 122 -15.46 4.29 5.77
C THR A 122 -14.30 4.53 4.80
N PRO A 123 -14.50 5.33 3.75
CA PRO A 123 -13.42 5.71 2.85
C PRO A 123 -12.38 6.55 3.57
N GLY A 124 -11.14 6.53 3.08
CA GLY A 124 -10.08 7.43 3.55
C GLY A 124 -10.34 8.88 3.16
N GLN A 125 -9.74 9.83 3.89
CA GLN A 125 -9.91 11.27 3.61
C GLN A 125 -9.40 11.69 2.22
N LEU A 126 -8.40 11.02 1.69
CA LEU A 126 -7.78 11.33 0.40
C LEU A 126 -8.24 10.40 -0.73
N ASN A 127 -8.85 9.28 -0.40
CA ASN A 127 -9.32 8.29 -1.36
C ASN A 127 -10.77 7.88 -1.03
N PRO A 128 -11.73 8.13 -1.94
CA PRO A 128 -13.13 7.77 -1.73
C PRO A 128 -13.39 6.25 -1.89
N GLU A 129 -12.41 5.48 -2.33
CA GLU A 129 -12.55 4.04 -2.55
C GLU A 129 -12.59 3.28 -1.21
N ARG A 130 -13.43 2.28 -1.16
CA ARG A 130 -13.63 1.40 0.01
C ARG A 130 -13.04 0.01 -0.20
N GLN A 131 -12.86 -0.40 -1.45
CA GLN A 131 -12.12 -1.59 -1.86
C GLN A 131 -10.77 -1.14 -2.37
N LEU A 132 -9.72 -1.62 -1.75
CA LEU A 132 -8.34 -1.23 -1.99
C LEU A 132 -7.50 -2.49 -2.17
N VAL A 133 -6.39 -2.40 -2.88
CA VAL A 133 -5.41 -3.49 -2.98
C VAL A 133 -4.18 -3.14 -2.15
N GLN A 134 -3.83 -4.01 -1.23
CA GLN A 134 -2.61 -3.95 -0.45
C GLN A 134 -1.59 -4.98 -0.97
N VAL A 135 -0.35 -4.54 -1.14
CA VAL A 135 0.80 -5.41 -1.38
C VAL A 135 1.82 -5.12 -0.29
N GLY A 136 2.26 -6.16 0.43
CA GLY A 136 3.09 -5.92 1.60
C GLY A 136 4.01 -7.08 1.94
N ALA A 137 4.89 -6.80 2.90
CA ALA A 137 5.86 -7.76 3.43
C ALA A 137 6.02 -7.57 4.93
N GLU A 138 6.19 -8.69 5.65
CA GLU A 138 6.30 -8.72 7.10
C GLU A 138 7.51 -9.55 7.52
N LEU A 139 8.36 -8.99 8.36
CA LEU A 139 9.50 -9.60 9.01
C LEU A 139 9.16 -9.84 10.48
N VAL A 140 8.91 -11.11 10.83
CA VAL A 140 8.40 -11.51 12.16
C VAL A 140 9.51 -12.16 12.97
N GLY A 141 9.70 -11.71 14.21
CA GLY A 141 10.67 -12.31 15.14
C GLY A 141 12.06 -11.72 15.05
N ALA A 142 12.19 -10.44 14.65
CA ALA A 142 13.44 -9.70 14.70
C ALA A 142 13.20 -8.30 15.28
N ASP A 143 13.91 -7.96 16.36
CA ASP A 143 13.87 -6.63 16.98
C ASP A 143 15.25 -5.97 16.96
N THR A 144 15.70 -5.60 15.77
CA THR A 144 17.00 -4.97 15.54
C THR A 144 16.87 -3.78 14.59
N ILE A 145 17.88 -2.90 14.60
CA ILE A 145 17.99 -1.78 13.64
C ILE A 145 18.09 -2.31 12.21
N GLU A 146 18.77 -3.46 12.03
CA GLU A 146 18.90 -4.13 10.74
C GLU A 146 17.54 -4.53 10.16
N ALA A 147 16.65 -5.04 11.00
CA ALA A 147 15.30 -5.44 10.58
C ALA A 147 14.45 -4.23 10.14
N ASP A 148 14.49 -3.13 10.90
CA ASP A 148 13.80 -1.89 10.53
C ASP A 148 14.34 -1.33 9.21
N THR A 149 15.68 -1.33 9.04
CA THR A 149 16.33 -0.86 7.83
C THR A 149 16.01 -1.77 6.63
N GLU A 150 16.06 -3.11 6.80
CA GLU A 150 15.72 -4.08 5.75
C GLU A 150 14.32 -3.81 5.18
N VAL A 151 13.32 -3.61 6.04
CA VAL A 151 11.94 -3.41 5.59
C VAL A 151 11.76 -2.09 4.82
N ILE A 152 12.42 -1.02 5.25
CA ILE A 152 12.39 0.27 4.52
C ILE A 152 13.07 0.13 3.15
N LEU A 153 14.27 -0.47 3.09
CA LEU A 153 14.99 -0.66 1.84
C LEU A 153 14.24 -1.60 0.88
N LEU A 154 13.64 -2.66 1.39
CA LEU A 154 12.78 -3.57 0.62
C LEU A 154 11.62 -2.84 -0.05
N ALA A 155 10.97 -1.92 0.68
CA ALA A 155 9.89 -1.11 0.12
C ALA A 155 10.36 -0.20 -1.02
N LEU A 156 11.55 0.41 -0.87
CA LEU A 156 12.15 1.26 -1.89
C LEU A 156 12.55 0.45 -3.13
N ASP A 157 13.12 -0.74 -2.95
CA ASP A 157 13.49 -1.63 -4.05
C ASP A 157 12.25 -2.10 -4.82
N ALA A 158 11.18 -2.47 -4.13
CA ALA A 158 9.94 -2.88 -4.74
C ALA A 158 9.29 -1.73 -5.56
N LEU A 159 9.25 -0.52 -5.00
CA LEU A 159 8.75 0.66 -5.70
C LEU A 159 9.62 1.04 -6.91
N ARG A 160 10.93 0.87 -6.80
CA ARG A 160 11.88 1.08 -7.92
C ARG A 160 11.66 0.05 -9.03
N ALA A 161 11.41 -1.22 -8.68
CA ALA A 161 11.16 -2.29 -9.64
C ALA A 161 9.93 -2.04 -10.52
N VAL A 162 8.96 -1.27 -10.04
CA VAL A 162 7.78 -0.86 -10.82
C VAL A 162 7.91 0.54 -11.45
N GLY A 163 9.08 1.18 -11.31
CA GLY A 163 9.38 2.46 -11.97
C GLY A 163 8.86 3.70 -11.25
N THR A 164 8.62 3.62 -9.93
CA THR A 164 8.21 4.79 -9.14
C THR A 164 9.31 5.86 -9.13
N PRO A 165 9.02 7.11 -9.57
CA PRO A 165 10.03 8.16 -9.63
C PRO A 165 10.15 8.92 -8.30
N ARG A 166 11.28 9.57 -8.08
CA ARG A 166 11.50 10.63 -7.07
C ARG A 166 10.86 10.33 -5.70
N MET A 167 11.22 9.18 -5.16
CA MET A 167 10.75 8.71 -3.85
C MET A 167 11.37 9.51 -2.70
N SER A 168 10.66 9.54 -1.59
CA SER A 168 11.14 9.98 -0.27
C SER A 168 10.56 9.10 0.82
N VAL A 169 11.24 9.03 1.95
CA VAL A 169 10.78 8.33 3.15
C VAL A 169 10.78 9.29 4.33
N ASP A 170 9.69 9.25 5.09
CA ASP A 170 9.55 9.93 6.37
C ASP A 170 9.51 8.87 7.48
N ILE A 171 10.46 8.94 8.43
CA ILE A 171 10.61 7.96 9.51
C ILE A 171 10.12 8.60 10.81
N THR A 172 9.25 7.91 11.52
CA THR A 172 8.53 8.43 12.68
C THR A 172 8.76 7.58 13.92
N ALA A 173 8.48 8.15 15.09
CA ALA A 173 8.58 7.46 16.37
C ALA A 173 7.29 7.59 17.17
N PRO A 174 6.19 6.89 16.79
CA PRO A 174 4.85 7.08 17.36
C PRO A 174 4.76 6.91 18.87
N ARG A 175 5.67 6.12 19.47
CA ARG A 175 5.74 5.89 20.92
C ARG A 175 6.49 6.96 21.68
N LEU A 176 7.23 7.85 21.01
CA LEU A 176 8.10 8.81 21.67
C LEU A 176 7.32 9.79 22.55
N VAL A 177 6.31 10.46 21.98
CA VAL A 177 5.48 11.42 22.74
C VAL A 177 4.73 10.74 23.89
N PRO A 178 4.00 9.62 23.68
CA PRO A 178 3.37 8.91 24.79
C PRO A 178 4.33 8.49 25.91
N GLU A 179 5.52 7.99 25.59
CA GLU A 179 6.51 7.61 26.61
C GLU A 179 7.10 8.83 27.33
N LEU A 180 7.34 9.92 26.60
CA LEU A 180 7.82 11.17 27.20
C LEU A 180 6.80 11.74 28.16
N LEU A 181 5.52 11.78 27.79
CA LEU A 181 4.45 12.33 28.63
C LEU A 181 4.30 11.56 29.95
N LYS A 182 4.61 10.26 30.00
CA LYS A 182 4.61 9.46 31.23
C LYS A 182 5.66 9.93 32.25
N SER A 183 6.72 10.58 31.78
CA SER A 183 7.77 11.10 32.66
C SER A 183 7.41 12.43 33.39
N PHE A 184 6.29 13.02 32.98
CA PHE A 184 5.76 14.25 33.58
C PHE A 184 4.50 13.94 34.39
N ASP A 185 4.31 14.62 35.51
CA ASP A 185 3.10 14.50 36.35
C ASP A 185 1.96 15.34 35.73
N LEU A 186 1.33 14.77 34.70
CA LEU A 186 0.23 15.40 33.94
C LEU A 186 -1.08 14.68 34.23
N ASP A 187 -2.15 15.43 34.47
CA ASP A 187 -3.49 14.87 34.44
C ASP A 187 -3.91 14.50 33.03
N GLU A 188 -4.89 13.58 32.91
CA GLU A 188 -5.32 13.04 31.60
C GLU A 188 -5.84 14.12 30.65
N THR A 189 -6.57 15.12 31.16
CA THR A 189 -7.12 16.24 30.38
C THR A 189 -6.01 17.06 29.72
N ARG A 190 -4.95 17.31 30.50
CA ARG A 190 -3.79 18.05 30.03
C ARG A 190 -2.96 17.25 29.05
N ALA A 191 -2.75 15.95 29.31
CA ALA A 191 -2.07 15.06 28.41
C ALA A 191 -2.80 14.97 27.05
N GLU A 192 -4.13 14.89 27.03
CA GLU A 192 -4.93 14.87 25.81
C GLU A 192 -4.88 16.19 25.03
N SER A 193 -4.91 17.33 25.77
CA SER A 193 -4.74 18.65 25.16
C SER A 193 -3.37 18.80 24.49
N LEU A 194 -2.33 18.25 25.10
CA LEU A 194 -0.98 18.23 24.52
C LEU A 194 -0.89 17.33 23.29
N ARG A 195 -1.44 16.11 23.34
CA ARG A 195 -1.50 15.22 22.16
C ARG A 195 -2.18 15.94 21.01
N THR A 196 -3.34 16.57 21.26
CA THR A 196 -4.07 17.32 20.23
C THR A 196 -3.26 18.49 19.67
N ALA A 197 -2.53 19.23 20.50
CA ALA A 197 -1.68 20.35 20.06
C ALA A 197 -0.50 19.83 19.21
N ILE A 198 0.14 18.76 19.62
CA ILE A 198 1.25 18.12 18.88
C ILE A 198 0.77 17.61 17.52
N ASP A 199 -0.37 16.91 17.48
CA ASP A 199 -0.97 16.39 16.23
C ASP A 199 -1.30 17.48 15.21
N ARG A 200 -1.60 18.68 15.71
CA ARG A 200 -1.87 19.87 14.89
C ARG A 200 -0.63 20.70 14.60
N LYS A 201 0.53 20.31 15.13
CA LYS A 201 1.78 21.09 15.08
C LYS A 201 1.58 22.50 15.68
N ASP A 202 0.71 22.62 16.69
CA ASP A 202 0.38 23.88 17.40
C ASP A 202 1.36 24.13 18.55
N THR A 203 2.46 24.80 18.24
CA THR A 203 3.50 25.16 19.24
C THR A 203 2.93 26.02 20.38
N ALA A 204 2.03 26.95 20.06
CA ALA A 204 1.42 27.80 21.08
C ALA A 204 0.51 26.99 22.03
N GLY A 205 -0.17 25.98 21.52
CA GLY A 205 -0.93 25.02 22.31
C GLY A 205 -0.03 24.19 23.23
N VAL A 206 1.12 23.75 22.72
CA VAL A 206 2.12 23.03 23.52
C VAL A 206 2.69 23.91 24.62
N GLU A 207 3.05 25.15 24.35
CA GLU A 207 3.51 26.12 25.39
C GLU A 207 2.45 26.37 26.48
N ARG A 208 1.17 26.48 26.06
CA ARG A 208 0.06 26.76 27.01
C ARG A 208 -0.21 25.58 27.94
N HIS A 209 -0.16 24.35 27.43
CA HIS A 209 -0.56 23.15 28.15
C HIS A 209 0.64 22.34 28.68
N GLY A 210 1.85 22.52 28.14
CA GLY A 210 3.02 21.69 28.39
C GLY A 210 3.64 21.85 29.79
N GLY A 211 3.59 23.06 30.38
CA GLY A 211 4.28 23.30 31.64
C GLY A 211 5.76 22.91 31.56
N GLN A 212 6.22 21.99 32.42
CA GLN A 212 7.61 21.51 32.41
C GLN A 212 7.96 20.70 31.14
N ALA A 213 6.97 20.11 30.45
CA ALA A 213 7.19 19.36 29.21
C ALA A 213 7.26 20.26 27.97
N ALA A 214 6.83 21.54 28.07
CA ALA A 214 6.66 22.41 26.90
C ALA A 214 7.95 22.58 26.09
N GLU A 215 9.06 22.87 26.76
CA GLU A 215 10.37 23.10 26.14
C GLU A 215 10.82 21.86 25.35
N THR A 216 10.78 20.69 26.00
CA THR A 216 11.18 19.41 25.36
C THR A 216 10.27 19.04 24.17
N LEU A 217 8.96 19.21 24.34
CA LEU A 217 8.01 18.90 23.25
C LEU A 217 8.17 19.86 22.07
N THR A 218 8.40 21.13 22.31
CA THR A 218 8.66 22.13 21.27
C THR A 218 9.98 21.83 20.54
N ALA A 219 11.02 21.42 21.28
CA ALA A 219 12.28 21.02 20.67
C ALA A 219 12.16 19.73 19.83
N LEU A 220 11.36 18.74 20.28
CA LEU A 220 11.05 17.56 19.50
C LEU A 220 10.28 17.90 18.20
N MET A 221 9.33 18.83 18.27
CA MET A 221 8.61 19.30 17.08
C MET A 221 9.54 20.02 16.09
N ALA A 222 10.51 20.79 16.60
CA ALA A 222 11.49 21.49 15.78
C ALA A 222 12.53 20.56 15.14
N ALA A 223 12.68 19.33 15.62
CA ALA A 223 13.56 18.32 15.05
C ALA A 223 12.98 17.62 13.80
N ALA A 224 11.72 17.88 13.46
CA ALA A 224 11.12 17.34 12.23
C ALA A 224 11.74 17.98 10.98
N GLY A 225 12.20 17.15 10.03
CA GLY A 225 12.84 17.62 8.80
C GLY A 225 13.85 16.63 8.23
N GLU A 226 14.80 17.12 7.46
CA GLU A 226 15.89 16.30 6.90
C GLU A 226 16.65 15.57 8.02
N HIS A 227 16.96 14.30 7.80
CA HIS A 227 17.44 13.41 8.86
C HIS A 227 18.71 13.88 9.56
N GLU A 228 19.67 14.52 8.85
CA GLU A 228 20.91 15.03 9.46
C GLU A 228 20.65 16.18 10.43
N ASP A 229 19.80 17.12 10.02
CA ASP A 229 19.42 18.27 10.86
C ASP A 229 18.59 17.83 12.07
N GLY A 230 17.62 16.95 11.83
CA GLY A 230 16.80 16.38 12.88
C GLY A 230 17.60 15.56 13.88
N ALA A 231 18.54 14.72 13.42
CA ALA A 231 19.42 13.95 14.28
C ALA A 231 20.31 14.84 15.15
N ARG A 232 20.81 15.95 14.61
CA ARG A 232 21.60 16.94 15.39
C ARG A 232 20.75 17.57 16.49
N HIS A 233 19.54 18.05 16.17
CA HIS A 233 18.63 18.64 17.15
C HIS A 233 18.24 17.65 18.24
N LEU A 234 17.92 16.40 17.88
CA LEU A 234 17.58 15.35 18.84
C LEU A 234 18.76 14.98 19.74
N GLY A 235 19.99 14.97 19.21
CA GLY A 235 21.21 14.66 19.97
C GLY A 235 21.59 15.73 21.02
N GLU A 236 21.05 16.96 20.90
CA GLU A 236 21.25 18.04 21.85
C GLU A 236 20.28 17.98 23.05
N LEU A 237 19.23 17.14 22.98
CA LEU A 237 18.19 17.03 23.98
C LEU A 237 18.61 16.12 25.14
N SER A 238 18.30 16.54 26.35
CA SER A 238 18.42 15.71 27.56
C SER A 238 17.09 15.01 27.80
N LEU A 239 16.99 13.74 27.41
CA LEU A 239 15.76 12.96 27.47
C LEU A 239 15.83 11.86 28.54
N PRO A 240 14.69 11.45 29.14
CA PRO A 240 14.64 10.25 29.96
C PRO A 240 15.15 9.03 29.18
N ARG A 241 15.80 8.08 29.85
CA ARG A 241 16.45 6.94 29.19
C ARG A 241 15.51 6.14 28.27
N SER A 242 14.27 5.90 28.71
CA SER A 242 13.27 5.19 27.91
C SER A 242 12.92 5.88 26.59
N VAL A 243 12.99 7.21 26.57
CA VAL A 243 12.78 8.06 25.38
C VAL A 243 14.05 8.15 24.56
N GLN A 244 15.21 8.22 25.21
CA GLN A 244 16.52 8.26 24.54
C GLN A 244 16.74 7.03 23.66
N ASP A 245 16.43 5.83 24.16
CA ASP A 245 16.55 4.59 23.38
C ASP A 245 15.72 4.61 22.08
N ILE A 246 14.53 5.26 22.12
CA ILE A 246 13.67 5.44 20.92
C ILE A 246 14.32 6.43 19.94
N VAL A 247 14.85 7.53 20.43
CA VAL A 247 15.52 8.56 19.64
C VAL A 247 16.79 8.00 18.99
N ASP A 248 17.61 7.28 19.75
CA ASP A 248 18.85 6.67 19.24
C ASP A 248 18.56 5.68 18.11
N ARG A 249 17.48 4.89 18.25
CA ARG A 249 17.04 3.98 17.20
C ARG A 249 16.54 4.73 15.95
N LEU A 250 15.75 5.80 16.13
CA LEU A 250 15.27 6.65 15.03
C LEU A 250 16.44 7.23 14.22
N ILE A 251 17.40 7.82 14.90
CA ILE A 251 18.61 8.40 14.28
C ILE A 251 19.41 7.32 13.56
N ALA A 252 19.63 6.17 14.20
CA ALA A 252 20.43 5.09 13.61
C ALA A 252 19.78 4.50 12.37
N VAL A 253 18.47 4.25 12.35
CA VAL A 253 17.76 3.74 11.19
C VAL A 253 17.75 4.78 10.06
N ALA A 254 17.47 6.05 10.34
CA ALA A 254 17.47 7.10 9.33
C ALA A 254 18.84 7.29 8.68
N ALA A 255 19.90 7.32 9.49
CA ALA A 255 21.28 7.42 9.00
C ALA A 255 21.67 6.22 8.12
N ARG A 256 21.25 5.00 8.50
CA ARG A 256 21.55 3.79 7.74
C ARG A 256 20.83 3.76 6.41
N VAL A 257 19.54 4.12 6.38
CA VAL A 257 18.76 4.23 5.13
C VAL A 257 19.40 5.26 4.20
N ALA A 258 19.76 6.44 4.73
CA ALA A 258 20.40 7.49 3.93
C ALA A 258 21.78 7.10 3.39
N ALA A 259 22.55 6.31 4.14
CA ALA A 259 23.85 5.81 3.71
C ALA A 259 23.74 4.79 2.56
N GLU A 260 22.72 3.90 2.61
CA GLU A 260 22.45 2.91 1.56
C GLU A 260 21.81 3.57 0.32
N GLU A 261 21.05 4.66 0.51
CA GLU A 261 20.33 5.38 -0.54
C GLU A 261 20.68 6.87 -0.59
N PRO A 262 21.90 7.26 -1.02
CA PRO A 262 22.39 8.65 -0.93
C PRO A 262 21.61 9.69 -1.76
N LYS A 263 20.74 9.25 -2.66
CA LYS A 263 19.89 10.13 -3.49
C LYS A 263 18.45 10.25 -3.00
N LEU A 264 18.12 9.47 -1.97
CA LEU A 264 16.80 9.49 -1.36
C LEU A 264 16.69 10.69 -0.40
N SER A 265 15.58 11.40 -0.45
CA SER A 265 15.23 12.33 0.64
C SER A 265 14.72 11.50 1.82
N VAL A 266 15.46 11.53 2.90
CA VAL A 266 15.11 10.87 4.16
C VAL A 266 14.80 11.96 5.18
N THR A 267 13.56 11.98 5.67
CA THR A 267 13.12 12.89 6.71
C THR A 267 12.79 12.13 7.99
N ILE A 268 12.82 12.81 9.12
CA ILE A 268 12.33 12.28 10.39
C ILE A 268 11.25 13.21 10.95
N ASP A 269 10.24 12.62 11.58
CA ASP A 269 9.26 13.34 12.39
C ASP A 269 9.05 12.61 13.72
N PRO A 270 9.76 13.00 14.76
CA PRO A 270 9.73 12.29 16.05
C PRO A 270 8.40 12.37 16.78
N VAL A 271 7.53 13.30 16.40
CA VAL A 271 6.24 13.53 17.07
C VAL A 271 5.01 13.10 16.24
N GLU A 272 5.18 12.61 15.01
CA GLU A 272 4.07 12.13 14.20
C GLU A 272 3.59 10.75 14.69
N ASN A 273 2.28 10.64 14.98
CA ASN A 273 1.67 9.39 15.43
C ASN A 273 0.37 9.02 14.70
N ARG A 274 -0.19 9.92 13.90
CA ARG A 274 -1.47 9.70 13.22
C ARG A 274 -1.41 8.54 12.23
N GLY A 275 -2.31 7.57 12.42
CA GLY A 275 -2.37 6.36 11.61
C GLY A 275 -1.31 5.31 11.96
N PHE A 276 -0.62 5.49 13.10
CA PHE A 276 0.39 4.59 13.62
C PHE A 276 0.04 4.06 15.02
N GLU A 277 -1.24 4.10 15.41
CA GLU A 277 -1.70 3.81 16.77
C GLU A 277 -1.38 2.39 17.24
N TYR A 278 -1.25 1.43 16.33
CA TYR A 278 -0.89 0.04 16.65
C TYR A 278 0.62 -0.23 16.61
N TYR A 279 1.44 0.72 16.16
CA TYR A 279 2.88 0.54 16.14
C TYR A 279 3.51 0.62 17.53
N THR A 280 4.42 -0.30 17.80
CA THR A 280 5.13 -0.41 19.08
C THR A 280 6.56 0.12 19.04
N GLY A 281 7.04 0.52 17.86
CA GLY A 281 8.37 1.06 17.63
C GLY A 281 8.35 2.15 16.58
N LEU A 282 9.37 2.17 15.71
CA LEU A 282 9.43 3.11 14.59
C LEU A 282 8.35 2.83 13.56
N GLY A 283 7.87 3.90 12.92
CA GLY A 283 7.03 3.87 11.75
C GLY A 283 7.70 4.59 10.58
N PHE A 284 7.21 4.38 9.37
CA PHE A 284 7.64 5.14 8.21
C PHE A 284 6.52 5.26 7.16
N SER A 285 6.57 6.33 6.39
CA SER A 285 5.71 6.57 5.23
C SER A 285 6.55 6.81 3.98
N LEU A 286 6.08 6.33 2.85
CA LEU A 286 6.72 6.43 1.55
C LEU A 286 5.93 7.35 0.64
N PHE A 287 6.61 8.26 -0.03
CA PHE A 287 6.01 9.23 -0.92
C PHE A 287 6.72 9.27 -2.28
N SER A 288 6.05 9.83 -3.29
CA SER A 288 6.65 10.21 -4.56
C SER A 288 6.27 11.64 -4.90
N ARG A 289 7.26 12.44 -5.28
CA ARG A 289 7.05 13.84 -5.62
C ARG A 289 6.11 13.98 -6.82
N GLY A 290 5.03 14.75 -6.64
CA GLY A 290 4.01 14.99 -7.65
C GLY A 290 2.81 14.06 -7.56
N VAL A 291 2.83 13.10 -6.65
CA VAL A 291 1.70 12.21 -6.36
C VAL A 291 1.10 12.58 -5.00
N ARG A 292 -0.22 12.71 -4.96
CA ARG A 292 -0.93 13.02 -3.72
C ARG A 292 -1.20 11.73 -2.93
N GLY A 293 -0.81 11.72 -1.67
CA GLY A 293 -0.99 10.59 -0.76
C GLY A 293 0.26 9.74 -0.61
N GLU A 294 0.23 8.83 0.34
CA GLU A 294 1.29 7.88 0.60
C GLU A 294 1.30 6.76 -0.44
N LEU A 295 2.47 6.36 -0.89
CA LEU A 295 2.66 5.13 -1.68
C LEU A 295 2.47 3.88 -0.81
N GLY A 296 2.78 4.01 0.46
CA GLY A 296 2.70 2.97 1.46
C GLY A 296 3.28 3.44 2.78
N ARG A 297 3.13 2.60 3.77
CA ARG A 297 3.68 2.81 5.10
C ARG A 297 4.12 1.50 5.71
N GLY A 298 4.87 1.59 6.77
CA GLY A 298 5.29 0.44 7.53
C GLY A 298 5.75 0.82 8.93
N GLY A 299 6.23 -0.16 9.63
CA GLY A 299 6.78 0.06 10.96
C GLY A 299 6.75 -1.17 11.82
N ARG A 300 7.13 -0.98 13.07
CA ARG A 300 7.25 -2.04 14.06
C ARG A 300 5.96 -2.20 14.85
N TYR A 301 5.50 -3.42 14.97
CA TYR A 301 4.32 -3.78 15.75
C TYR A 301 4.57 -5.08 16.54
N GLN A 302 3.66 -5.42 17.44
CA GLN A 302 3.73 -6.63 18.24
C GLN A 302 2.68 -7.64 17.78
N VAL A 303 3.07 -8.90 17.71
CA VAL A 303 2.17 -10.01 17.38
C VAL A 303 1.72 -10.67 18.68
N ASP A 304 0.40 -10.70 18.95
CA ASP A 304 -0.16 -11.36 20.11
C ASP A 304 0.02 -12.89 20.07
N GLY A 305 0.29 -13.49 21.23
CA GLY A 305 0.38 -14.95 21.37
C GLY A 305 1.73 -15.56 21.00
N LEU A 306 2.68 -14.76 20.56
CA LEU A 306 4.10 -15.12 20.52
C LEU A 306 4.78 -14.31 21.62
N ASP A 307 5.55 -14.98 22.49
CA ASP A 307 6.27 -14.33 23.59
C ASP A 307 7.02 -13.08 23.09
N SER A 308 6.34 -11.93 23.08
CA SER A 308 6.83 -10.60 22.69
C SER A 308 7.70 -10.52 21.42
N GLU A 309 7.43 -11.33 20.40
CA GLU A 309 8.20 -11.26 19.13
C GLU A 309 7.95 -9.92 18.45
N GLY A 310 8.96 -9.05 18.44
CA GLY A 310 8.95 -7.81 17.68
C GLY A 310 8.85 -8.13 16.19
N SER A 311 7.93 -7.48 15.51
CA SER A 311 7.73 -7.61 14.07
C SER A 311 7.80 -6.25 13.41
N CYS A 312 8.29 -6.19 12.18
CA CYS A 312 8.18 -4.99 11.36
C CYS A 312 7.73 -5.36 9.94
N GLY A 313 6.97 -4.48 9.34
CA GLY A 313 6.42 -4.74 8.02
C GLY A 313 6.12 -3.48 7.23
N LEU A 314 5.71 -3.69 6.00
CA LEU A 314 5.31 -2.64 5.07
C LEU A 314 4.04 -3.00 4.33
N THR A 315 3.26 -1.99 4.01
CA THR A 315 2.10 -2.11 3.11
C THR A 315 2.18 -1.02 2.05
N LEU A 316 2.11 -1.41 0.79
CA LEU A 316 1.99 -0.51 -0.37
C LEU A 316 0.51 -0.41 -0.77
N TYR A 317 0.06 0.80 -1.09
CA TYR A 317 -1.29 1.12 -1.51
C TYR A 317 -1.35 1.21 -3.03
N MET A 318 -1.92 0.19 -3.67
CA MET A 318 -1.86 0.05 -5.12
C MET A 318 -2.47 1.22 -5.87
N GLU A 319 -3.54 1.82 -5.36
CA GLU A 319 -4.18 2.99 -5.97
C GLU A 319 -3.26 4.22 -6.05
N THR A 320 -2.34 4.37 -5.09
CA THR A 320 -1.36 5.46 -5.11
C THR A 320 -0.12 5.08 -5.91
N VAL A 321 0.32 3.83 -5.82
CA VAL A 321 1.45 3.31 -6.61
C VAL A 321 1.15 3.39 -8.11
N ILE A 322 -0.04 2.94 -8.55
CA ILE A 322 -0.46 3.02 -9.97
C ILE A 322 -0.46 4.47 -10.47
N ARG A 323 -0.88 5.44 -9.67
CA ARG A 323 -0.82 6.86 -10.04
C ARG A 323 0.61 7.43 -10.11
N ALA A 324 1.56 6.78 -9.45
CA ALA A 324 2.96 7.22 -9.40
C ALA A 324 3.80 6.70 -10.56
N ILE A 325 3.43 5.58 -11.15
CA ILE A 325 4.18 4.93 -12.23
C ILE A 325 3.66 5.34 -13.62
N ALA A 326 4.46 5.09 -14.64
CA ALA A 326 4.06 5.38 -16.01
C ALA A 326 2.88 4.51 -16.46
N GLU A 327 1.99 5.09 -17.26
CA GLU A 327 0.95 4.32 -17.92
C GLU A 327 1.56 3.19 -18.78
N PRO A 328 0.90 2.04 -18.84
CA PRO A 328 1.41 0.92 -19.62
C PRO A 328 1.42 1.27 -21.10
N THR A 329 2.52 0.95 -21.78
CA THR A 329 2.57 1.08 -23.23
C THR A 329 1.52 0.16 -23.87
N PRO A 330 0.65 0.69 -24.74
CA PRO A 330 -0.33 -0.14 -25.45
C PRO A 330 0.37 -1.30 -26.17
N ARG A 331 -0.09 -2.52 -25.93
CA ARG A 331 0.47 -3.70 -26.57
C ARG A 331 -0.05 -3.82 -28.00
N GLU A 332 0.82 -4.16 -28.93
CA GLU A 332 0.43 -4.39 -30.33
C GLU A 332 -0.53 -5.57 -30.44
N ARG A 333 -1.62 -5.36 -31.20
CA ARG A 333 -2.68 -6.34 -31.42
C ARG A 333 -2.78 -6.65 -32.91
N LEU A 334 -2.74 -7.94 -33.25
CA LEU A 334 -2.80 -8.45 -34.61
C LEU A 334 -4.20 -9.03 -34.88
N PHE A 335 -4.90 -8.43 -35.83
CA PHE A 335 -6.15 -8.99 -36.32
C PHE A 335 -5.89 -10.18 -37.25
N LEU A 336 -6.55 -11.29 -37.02
CA LEU A 336 -6.51 -12.50 -37.84
C LEU A 336 -7.82 -12.60 -38.63
N PRO A 337 -7.80 -12.44 -39.95
CA PRO A 337 -9.00 -12.60 -40.77
C PRO A 337 -9.71 -13.96 -40.56
N SER A 338 -11.02 -13.97 -40.74
CA SER A 338 -11.82 -15.21 -40.65
C SER A 338 -11.23 -16.30 -41.57
N GLY A 339 -11.13 -17.52 -41.04
CA GLY A 339 -10.49 -18.64 -41.76
C GLY A 339 -8.98 -18.80 -41.50
N THR A 340 -8.34 -17.91 -40.76
CA THR A 340 -6.95 -18.11 -40.34
C THR A 340 -6.82 -19.40 -39.53
N SER A 341 -5.88 -20.28 -39.91
CA SER A 341 -5.71 -21.55 -39.24
C SER A 341 -5.27 -21.39 -37.77
N ARG A 342 -5.72 -22.30 -36.90
CA ARG A 342 -5.35 -22.34 -35.51
C ARG A 342 -3.84 -22.48 -35.30
N THR A 343 -3.17 -23.22 -36.17
CA THR A 343 -1.71 -23.42 -36.15
C THR A 343 -0.98 -22.11 -36.42
N MET A 344 -1.39 -21.33 -37.42
CA MET A 344 -0.84 -20.02 -37.73
C MET A 344 -1.07 -19.06 -36.58
N ALA A 345 -2.29 -19.02 -36.03
CA ALA A 345 -2.61 -18.18 -34.90
C ALA A 345 -1.77 -18.52 -33.63
N ALA A 346 -1.48 -19.81 -33.41
CA ALA A 346 -0.61 -20.25 -32.32
C ALA A 346 0.84 -19.76 -32.53
N ALA A 347 1.39 -19.98 -33.71
CA ALA A 347 2.74 -19.54 -34.06
C ALA A 347 2.94 -18.01 -33.88
N LEU A 348 1.92 -17.20 -34.21
CA LEU A 348 1.95 -15.76 -34.04
C LEU A 348 1.92 -15.37 -32.57
N ARG A 349 1.13 -16.07 -31.74
CA ARG A 349 1.14 -15.86 -30.28
C ARG A 349 2.48 -16.23 -29.64
N ASP A 350 3.10 -17.29 -30.09
CA ASP A 350 4.45 -17.73 -29.64
C ASP A 350 5.52 -16.68 -30.01
N GLN A 351 5.29 -15.88 -31.07
CA GLN A 351 6.11 -14.71 -31.41
C GLN A 351 5.79 -13.46 -30.57
N GLY A 352 4.85 -13.55 -29.62
CA GLY A 352 4.48 -12.45 -28.71
C GLY A 352 3.30 -11.59 -29.16
N TRP A 353 2.65 -11.89 -30.29
CA TRP A 353 1.49 -11.14 -30.75
C TRP A 353 0.25 -11.40 -29.86
N ILE A 354 -0.50 -10.34 -29.58
CA ILE A 354 -1.87 -10.46 -29.09
C ILE A 354 -2.78 -10.61 -30.30
N THR A 355 -3.34 -11.78 -30.51
CA THR A 355 -4.16 -12.08 -31.70
C THR A 355 -5.65 -11.88 -31.42
N VAL A 356 -6.35 -11.22 -32.34
CA VAL A 356 -7.81 -11.01 -32.34
C VAL A 356 -8.39 -11.66 -33.58
N ALA A 357 -9.22 -12.67 -33.41
CA ALA A 357 -9.81 -13.39 -34.54
C ALA A 357 -11.03 -12.63 -35.10
N GLY A 358 -11.08 -12.48 -36.41
CA GLY A 358 -12.26 -12.06 -37.15
C GLY A 358 -13.33 -13.15 -37.11
N LEU A 359 -14.54 -12.80 -36.72
CA LEU A 359 -15.66 -13.72 -36.55
C LEU A 359 -16.65 -13.67 -37.72
N ASP A 360 -16.63 -12.62 -38.53
CA ASP A 360 -17.51 -12.41 -39.65
C ASP A 360 -16.71 -12.34 -40.99
N PRO A 361 -16.82 -13.31 -41.84
CA PRO A 361 -16.10 -13.31 -43.11
C PRO A 361 -16.62 -12.27 -44.12
N SER A 362 -17.78 -11.68 -43.88
CA SER A 362 -18.37 -10.66 -44.76
C SER A 362 -17.83 -9.25 -44.49
N VAL A 363 -17.16 -9.02 -43.37
CA VAL A 363 -16.58 -7.73 -43.01
C VAL A 363 -15.15 -7.63 -43.52
N ALA A 364 -14.82 -6.49 -44.14
CA ALA A 364 -13.46 -6.23 -44.56
C ALA A 364 -12.48 -6.23 -43.38
N ALA A 365 -11.38 -7.00 -43.51
CA ALA A 365 -10.43 -7.24 -42.44
C ALA A 365 -9.88 -5.95 -41.80
N ASP A 366 -9.57 -4.92 -42.56
CA ASP A 366 -9.05 -3.64 -42.08
C ASP A 366 -10.09 -2.87 -41.26
N ALA A 367 -11.34 -2.86 -41.73
CA ALA A 367 -12.43 -2.19 -41.04
C ALA A 367 -12.72 -2.86 -39.68
N ASP A 368 -12.72 -4.20 -39.67
CA ASP A 368 -12.95 -4.95 -38.42
C ASP A 368 -11.75 -4.85 -37.46
N ALA A 369 -10.54 -4.90 -38.00
CA ALA A 369 -9.32 -4.70 -37.22
C ALA A 369 -9.28 -3.31 -36.53
N GLY A 370 -9.60 -2.23 -37.25
CA GLY A 370 -9.70 -0.89 -36.71
C GLY A 370 -10.78 -0.78 -35.63
N ARG A 371 -11.99 -1.28 -35.90
CA ARG A 371 -13.11 -1.32 -34.96
C ARG A 371 -12.77 -2.08 -33.66
N LEU A 372 -11.94 -3.12 -33.74
CA LEU A 372 -11.51 -3.94 -32.61
C LEU A 372 -10.22 -3.43 -31.95
N GLY A 373 -9.73 -2.27 -32.36
CA GLY A 373 -8.53 -1.63 -31.79
C GLY A 373 -7.26 -2.45 -32.03
N CYS A 374 -7.15 -3.12 -33.18
CA CYS A 374 -5.92 -3.79 -33.60
C CYS A 374 -4.97 -2.77 -34.24
N THR A 375 -3.67 -2.97 -34.06
CA THR A 375 -2.61 -2.16 -34.66
C THR A 375 -2.11 -2.75 -35.97
N HIS A 376 -2.32 -4.05 -36.15
CA HIS A 376 -1.87 -4.82 -37.31
C HIS A 376 -2.97 -5.75 -37.81
N VAL A 377 -2.88 -6.13 -39.07
CA VAL A 377 -3.70 -7.15 -39.72
C VAL A 377 -2.82 -8.22 -40.39
N LEU A 378 -3.23 -9.47 -40.30
CA LEU A 378 -2.51 -10.57 -40.96
C LEU A 378 -2.85 -10.57 -42.46
N ARG A 379 -1.83 -10.40 -43.33
CA ARG A 379 -1.94 -10.48 -44.78
C ARG A 379 -0.85 -11.42 -45.31
N ASP A 380 -1.22 -12.34 -46.13
CA ASP A 380 -0.29 -13.30 -46.77
C ASP A 380 0.66 -13.98 -45.79
N GLY A 381 0.16 -14.30 -44.59
CA GLY A 381 0.94 -14.94 -43.51
C GLY A 381 1.85 -14.00 -42.71
N SER A 382 1.83 -12.69 -42.96
CA SER A 382 2.67 -11.70 -42.31
C SER A 382 1.86 -10.60 -41.63
N PRO A 383 2.25 -10.12 -40.43
CA PRO A 383 1.67 -8.93 -39.77
C PRO A 383 1.96 -7.67 -40.57
N VAL A 384 0.93 -6.91 -40.94
CA VAL A 384 1.02 -5.66 -41.65
C VAL A 384 0.41 -4.55 -40.79
N PRO A 385 1.10 -3.41 -40.50
CA PRO A 385 0.51 -2.31 -39.78
C PRO A 385 -0.75 -1.76 -40.47
N LEU A 386 -1.76 -1.43 -39.65
CA LEU A 386 -2.92 -0.69 -40.14
C LEU A 386 -2.50 0.78 -40.30
N ALA A 387 -2.94 1.39 -41.38
CA ALA A 387 -2.78 2.82 -41.55
C ALA A 387 -3.50 3.54 -40.41
N PRO A 388 -2.88 4.57 -39.78
CA PRO A 388 -3.56 5.34 -38.75
C PRO A 388 -4.84 5.95 -39.32
N GLU A 389 -5.97 5.76 -38.62
CA GLU A 389 -7.19 6.50 -39.00
C GLU A 389 -6.91 8.00 -38.93
N PRO A 390 -7.37 8.77 -39.94
CA PRO A 390 -7.28 10.23 -39.85
C PRO A 390 -8.05 10.69 -38.61
N PRO A 391 -7.56 11.69 -37.86
CA PRO A 391 -8.19 12.15 -36.63
C PRO A 391 -9.64 12.52 -36.91
N THR A 392 -10.56 11.77 -36.31
CA THR A 392 -11.99 12.11 -36.33
C THR A 392 -12.15 13.47 -35.70
N GLN A 393 -12.51 14.49 -36.52
CA GLN A 393 -12.93 15.78 -36.02
C GLN A 393 -14.16 15.54 -35.11
N LYS A 394 -13.96 15.70 -33.80
CA LYS A 394 -15.08 15.78 -32.88
C LYS A 394 -15.87 17.04 -33.21
N SER A 395 -17.03 16.87 -33.80
CA SER A 395 -18.06 17.89 -34.00
C SER A 395 -18.74 18.24 -32.66
#